data_214d3dd5a948bad7ac8199037896fb96
#
_entry.id   214d3dd5a948bad7ac8199037896fb96
#
_cell.length_a   1.000
_cell.length_b   1.000
_cell.length_c   1.000
_cell.angle_alpha   90.00
_cell.angle_beta   90.00
_cell.angle_gamma   90.00
#
_symmetry.space_group_name_H-M   'P 1'
#
loop_
_entity.id
_entity.type
_entity.pdbx_description
1 polymer ?
#
loop_
_entity_poly.entity_id
_entity_poly.type
_entity_poly.pdbx_seq_one_letter_code
_entity_poly.pdbx_strand_id
1 'polypeptide(L)'
;MEMRDVYLRDGTFTGLSIPKHTPMKPGQYLLHSIIIMKTADGQYIMQQRSLKAKYSPGEWDVTGGGVLSGETSAEAAVREAKEELGVEVNPDSLVHMLREITMWGEEYGMICDTYAARVELPETGFRISEYEVNDVKCVPFEEFLETVTYNKTEGFKDMLIRADKLI
;
A
#
# COMPACT_ATOMS: atom_id res chain seq x y z
N MET A 1 -0.16 17.76 12.02
CA MET A 1 -0.69 16.47 12.59
C MET A 1 -1.49 15.80 11.49
N GLU A 2 -1.13 14.58 11.13
CA GLU A 2 -1.84 13.83 10.09
C GLU A 2 -3.25 13.44 10.56
N MET A 3 -4.22 13.72 9.71
CA MET A 3 -5.63 13.39 9.93
C MET A 3 -6.04 12.25 8.98
N ARG A 4 -6.95 11.41 9.42
CA ARG A 4 -7.54 10.31 8.66
C ARG A 4 -9.04 10.43 8.64
N ASP A 5 -9.63 10.26 7.48
CA ASP A 5 -11.08 10.20 7.34
C ASP A 5 -11.62 8.86 7.79
N VAL A 6 -12.77 8.90 8.45
CA VAL A 6 -13.46 7.72 8.96
C VAL A 6 -14.57 7.32 8.01
N TYR A 7 -14.63 6.03 7.69
CA TYR A 7 -15.58 5.45 6.77
C TYR A 7 -16.47 4.42 7.47
N LEU A 8 -17.63 4.17 6.92
CA LEU A 8 -18.42 2.97 7.19
C LEU A 8 -17.80 1.77 6.46
N ARG A 9 -18.24 0.56 6.80
CA ARG A 9 -17.73 -0.68 6.19
C ARG A 9 -17.89 -0.75 4.67
N ASP A 10 -18.91 -0.11 4.13
CA ASP A 10 -19.19 -0.04 2.69
C ASP A 10 -18.33 1.00 1.95
N GLY A 11 -17.47 1.72 2.65
CA GLY A 11 -16.63 2.78 2.10
C GLY A 11 -17.28 4.16 2.07
N THR A 12 -18.46 4.33 2.65
CA THR A 12 -19.11 5.63 2.76
C THR A 12 -18.38 6.49 3.78
N PHE A 13 -17.97 7.72 3.39
CA PHE A 13 -17.38 8.69 4.30
C PHE A 13 -18.39 9.14 5.34
N THR A 14 -17.99 9.14 6.62
CA THR A 14 -18.89 9.50 7.74
C THR A 14 -18.98 11.01 8.02
N GLY A 15 -18.15 11.82 7.38
CA GLY A 15 -17.97 13.22 7.70
C GLY A 15 -17.06 13.48 8.90
N LEU A 16 -16.48 12.43 9.49
CA LEU A 16 -15.57 12.51 10.63
C LEU A 16 -14.11 12.30 10.18
N SER A 17 -13.21 13.16 10.66
CA SER A 17 -11.77 12.97 10.54
C SER A 17 -11.14 12.88 11.93
N ILE A 18 -10.20 11.97 12.12
CA ILE A 18 -9.52 11.74 13.39
C ILE A 18 -7.99 11.85 13.22
N PRO A 19 -7.26 12.26 14.26
CA PRO A 19 -5.81 12.23 14.26
C PRO A 19 -5.28 10.81 14.04
N LYS A 20 -4.17 10.67 13.29
CA LYS A 20 -3.43 9.40 13.18
C LYS A 20 -3.14 8.84 14.58
N HIS A 21 -3.28 7.54 14.73
CA HIS A 21 -3.12 6.81 16.00
C HIS A 21 -4.27 7.00 17.03
N THR A 22 -5.35 7.68 16.69
CA THR A 22 -6.55 7.68 17.53
C THR A 22 -7.14 6.27 17.62
N PRO A 23 -7.49 5.78 18.82
CA PRO A 23 -8.16 4.50 18.97
C PRO A 23 -9.47 4.45 18.18
N MET A 24 -9.66 3.35 17.45
CA MET A 24 -10.87 3.12 16.65
C MET A 24 -12.04 2.71 17.54
N LYS A 25 -13.23 3.10 17.13
CA LYS A 25 -14.51 2.73 17.76
C LYS A 25 -15.29 1.75 16.88
N PRO A 26 -16.26 1.03 17.45
CA PRO A 26 -17.18 0.21 16.66
C PRO A 26 -17.80 0.97 15.48
N GLY A 27 -17.90 0.33 14.33
CA GLY A 27 -18.44 0.90 13.10
C GLY A 27 -17.47 1.80 12.32
N GLN A 28 -16.27 2.04 12.83
CA GLN A 28 -15.26 2.89 12.17
C GLN A 28 -14.30 2.06 11.31
N TYR A 29 -14.04 2.57 10.11
CA TYR A 29 -13.05 2.01 9.19
C TYR A 29 -12.14 3.13 8.69
N LEU A 30 -10.84 2.84 8.57
CA LEU A 30 -9.89 3.74 7.93
C LEU A 30 -9.56 3.23 6.53
N LEU A 31 -9.32 4.15 5.61
CA LEU A 31 -8.88 3.80 4.27
C LEU A 31 -7.36 3.68 4.22
N HIS A 32 -6.89 2.65 3.54
CA HIS A 32 -5.49 2.34 3.30
C HIS A 32 -5.28 2.09 1.81
N SER A 33 -4.09 2.33 1.32
CA SER A 33 -3.74 2.10 -0.07
C SER A 33 -2.39 1.41 -0.16
N ILE A 34 -2.30 0.42 -1.04
CA ILE A 34 -1.04 -0.24 -1.41
C ILE A 34 -0.85 -0.19 -2.91
N ILE A 35 0.40 -0.19 -3.35
CA ILE A 35 0.76 -0.14 -4.76
C ILE A 35 1.77 -1.22 -5.12
N ILE A 36 1.45 -1.98 -6.17
CA ILE A 36 2.32 -2.94 -6.82
C ILE A 36 3.00 -2.22 -7.99
N MET A 37 4.33 -2.15 -7.95
CA MET A 37 5.11 -1.44 -8.96
C MET A 37 5.96 -2.40 -9.77
N LYS A 38 5.79 -2.37 -11.09
CA LYS A 38 6.58 -3.13 -12.07
C LYS A 38 7.44 -2.18 -12.88
N THR A 39 8.72 -2.45 -12.95
CA THR A 39 9.69 -1.67 -13.72
C THR A 39 9.59 -1.93 -15.21
N ALA A 40 10.19 -1.09 -16.04
CA ALA A 40 10.18 -1.24 -17.49
C ALA A 40 10.82 -2.54 -17.98
N ASP A 41 11.82 -3.06 -17.24
CA ASP A 41 12.48 -4.35 -17.50
C ASP A 41 11.76 -5.56 -16.89
N GLY A 42 10.56 -5.35 -16.33
CA GLY A 42 9.65 -6.41 -15.87
C GLY A 42 9.92 -6.92 -14.45
N GLN A 43 10.75 -6.23 -13.67
CA GLN A 43 10.97 -6.58 -12.26
C GLN A 43 9.93 -5.91 -11.35
N TYR A 44 9.77 -6.43 -10.15
CA TYR A 44 8.85 -5.90 -9.13
C TYR A 44 9.62 -5.27 -7.99
N ILE A 45 9.15 -4.12 -7.55
CA ILE A 45 9.74 -3.39 -6.42
C ILE A 45 9.15 -3.93 -5.11
N MET A 46 10.04 -4.35 -4.21
CA MET A 46 9.68 -4.68 -2.82
C MET A 46 10.45 -3.80 -1.87
N GLN A 47 9.83 -3.46 -0.76
CA GLN A 47 10.47 -2.77 0.36
C GLN A 47 10.52 -3.66 1.59
N GLN A 48 11.60 -3.55 2.35
CA GLN A 48 11.69 -4.13 3.67
C GLN A 48 11.22 -3.09 4.70
N ARG A 49 10.21 -3.43 5.47
CA ARG A 49 9.69 -2.56 6.52
C ARG A 49 10.77 -2.22 7.55
N SER A 50 10.73 -1.01 8.07
CA SER A 50 11.67 -0.59 9.12
C SER A 50 11.74 -1.62 10.25
N LEU A 51 12.94 -1.90 10.72
CA LEU A 51 13.18 -2.78 11.89
C LEU A 51 12.57 -2.23 13.18
N LYS A 52 12.17 -0.94 13.18
CA LYS A 52 11.50 -0.25 14.30
C LYS A 52 9.98 -0.18 14.11
N ALA A 53 9.45 -0.73 13.00
CA ALA A 53 8.01 -0.71 12.74
C ALA A 53 7.24 -1.43 13.84
N LYS A 54 6.11 -0.88 14.24
CA LYS A 54 5.23 -1.47 15.27
C LYS A 54 4.64 -2.82 14.83
N TYR A 55 4.38 -2.97 13.52
CA TYR A 55 3.80 -4.17 12.91
C TYR A 55 4.73 -4.70 11.84
N SER A 56 4.94 -6.01 11.81
CA SER A 56 5.78 -6.71 10.82
C SER A 56 7.16 -6.07 10.58
N PRO A 57 7.98 -5.80 11.62
CA PRO A 57 9.30 -5.21 11.44
C PRO A 57 10.20 -6.14 10.63
N GLY A 58 10.90 -5.59 9.63
CA GLY A 58 11.85 -6.33 8.79
C GLY A 58 11.21 -7.23 7.74
N GLU A 59 9.89 -7.32 7.65
CA GLU A 59 9.21 -8.08 6.60
C GLU A 59 9.31 -7.36 5.26
N TRP A 60 9.46 -8.14 4.19
CA TRP A 60 9.39 -7.67 2.82
C TRP A 60 7.93 -7.59 2.37
N ASP A 61 7.52 -6.46 1.83
CA ASP A 61 6.15 -6.22 1.39
C ASP A 61 6.11 -5.20 0.24
N VAL A 62 4.92 -4.92 -0.24
CA VAL A 62 4.65 -3.83 -1.18
C VAL A 62 4.62 -2.48 -0.47
N THR A 63 4.76 -1.40 -1.24
CA THR A 63 4.65 -0.02 -0.73
C THR A 63 3.21 0.35 -0.44
N GLY A 64 2.98 1.10 0.62
CA GLY A 64 1.66 1.61 0.93
C GLY A 64 1.51 2.20 2.31
N GLY A 65 0.43 2.91 2.48
CA GLY A 65 0.13 3.60 3.74
C GLY A 65 -1.33 4.00 3.86
N GLY A 66 -1.61 4.71 4.91
CA GLY A 66 -2.96 5.14 5.13
C GLY A 66 -3.32 6.41 4.35
N VAL A 67 -4.52 6.44 3.86
CA VAL A 67 -5.10 7.58 3.16
C VAL A 67 -5.33 8.73 4.12
N LEU A 68 -4.84 9.92 3.80
CA LEU A 68 -5.00 11.13 4.59
C LEU A 68 -6.39 11.75 4.40
N SER A 69 -6.79 12.61 5.32
CA SER A 69 -8.07 13.33 5.21
C SER A 69 -8.12 14.17 3.93
N GLY A 70 -9.17 13.99 3.14
CA GLY A 70 -9.38 14.67 1.86
C GLY A 70 -8.63 14.06 0.67
N GLU A 71 -7.83 13.02 0.90
CA GLU A 71 -7.08 12.30 -0.14
C GLU A 71 -7.90 11.10 -0.65
N THR A 72 -7.80 10.77 -1.92
CA THR A 72 -8.27 9.50 -2.47
C THR A 72 -7.24 8.39 -2.25
N SER A 73 -7.66 7.14 -2.30
CA SER A 73 -6.72 6.00 -2.19
C SER A 73 -5.71 5.94 -3.35
N ALA A 74 -6.07 6.43 -4.53
CA ALA A 74 -5.17 6.54 -5.67
C ALA A 74 -4.08 7.61 -5.44
N GLU A 75 -4.45 8.78 -4.92
CA GLU A 75 -3.48 9.83 -4.53
C GLU A 75 -2.55 9.34 -3.42
N ALA A 76 -3.07 8.60 -2.44
CA ALA A 76 -2.26 7.99 -1.38
C ALA A 76 -1.24 6.99 -1.95
N ALA A 77 -1.63 6.14 -2.90
CA ALA A 77 -0.71 5.19 -3.55
C ALA A 77 0.48 5.92 -4.21
N VAL A 78 0.21 7.01 -4.92
CA VAL A 78 1.25 7.85 -5.57
C VAL A 78 2.14 8.52 -4.53
N ARG A 79 1.55 9.11 -3.50
CA ARG A 79 2.28 9.79 -2.42
C ARG A 79 3.20 8.84 -1.67
N GLU A 80 2.70 7.66 -1.26
CA GLU A 80 3.48 6.67 -0.52
C GLU A 80 4.67 6.13 -1.34
N ALA A 81 4.49 5.85 -2.65
CA ALA A 81 5.58 5.44 -3.53
C ALA A 81 6.70 6.49 -3.57
N LYS A 82 6.34 7.76 -3.59
CA LYS A 82 7.29 8.87 -3.59
C LYS A 82 7.94 9.09 -2.22
N GLU A 83 7.17 9.06 -1.14
CA GLU A 83 7.65 9.30 0.23
C GLU A 83 8.54 8.17 0.73
N GLU A 84 8.12 6.91 0.53
CA GLU A 84 8.84 5.74 1.02
C GLU A 84 10.07 5.40 0.17
N LEU A 85 10.00 5.52 -1.18
CA LEU A 85 11.03 5.01 -2.09
C LEU A 85 11.60 6.04 -3.08
N GLY A 86 11.00 7.22 -3.17
CA GLY A 86 11.37 8.24 -4.18
C GLY A 86 10.93 7.88 -5.60
N VAL A 87 9.99 6.96 -5.77
CA VAL A 87 9.46 6.54 -7.08
C VAL A 87 8.33 7.45 -7.50
N GLU A 88 8.46 8.06 -8.67
CA GLU A 88 7.39 8.86 -9.29
C GLU A 88 6.44 7.94 -10.06
N VAL A 89 5.16 8.00 -9.71
CA VAL A 89 4.11 7.22 -10.36
C VAL A 89 3.22 8.16 -11.15
N ASN A 90 2.99 7.86 -12.44
CA ASN A 90 1.98 8.58 -13.22
C ASN A 90 0.58 8.17 -12.73
N PRO A 91 -0.23 9.10 -12.17
CA PRO A 91 -1.58 8.77 -11.70
C PRO A 91 -2.48 8.13 -12.76
N ASP A 92 -2.31 8.50 -14.04
CA ASP A 92 -3.10 7.97 -15.14
C ASP A 92 -2.74 6.51 -15.50
N SER A 93 -1.60 5.99 -14.99
CA SER A 93 -1.18 4.61 -15.18
C SER A 93 -1.66 3.66 -14.08
N LEU A 94 -2.28 4.17 -13.03
CA LEU A 94 -2.79 3.35 -11.93
C LEU A 94 -3.94 2.47 -12.36
N VAL A 95 -3.82 1.18 -12.12
CA VAL A 95 -4.90 0.21 -12.28
C VAL A 95 -5.38 -0.22 -10.90
N HIS A 96 -6.65 0.07 -10.57
CA HIS A 96 -7.26 -0.44 -9.34
C HIS A 96 -7.51 -1.95 -9.48
N MET A 97 -6.94 -2.73 -8.59
CA MET A 97 -6.94 -4.19 -8.65
C MET A 97 -7.94 -4.85 -7.73
N LEU A 98 -8.03 -4.36 -6.49
CA LEU A 98 -8.79 -5.02 -5.44
C LEU A 98 -9.11 -4.02 -4.32
N ARG A 99 -10.30 -4.18 -3.72
CA ARG A 99 -10.64 -3.57 -2.43
C ARG A 99 -10.95 -4.70 -1.44
N GLU A 100 -10.26 -4.71 -0.31
CA GLU A 100 -10.47 -5.68 0.76
C GLU A 100 -10.74 -4.98 2.08
N ILE A 101 -11.40 -5.70 3.00
CA ILE A 101 -11.61 -5.23 4.38
C ILE A 101 -10.84 -6.14 5.32
N THR A 102 -9.94 -5.55 6.09
CA THR A 102 -9.22 -6.23 7.17
C THR A 102 -9.78 -5.78 8.52
N MET A 103 -10.27 -6.72 9.29
CA MET A 103 -10.78 -6.44 10.64
C MET A 103 -9.63 -6.33 11.64
N TRP A 104 -9.61 -5.26 12.43
CA TRP A 104 -8.67 -5.07 13.54
C TRP A 104 -9.29 -5.36 14.90
N GLY A 105 -10.61 -5.53 14.92
CA GLY A 105 -11.43 -5.88 16.07
C GLY A 105 -12.77 -6.44 15.58
N GLU A 106 -13.69 -6.65 16.49
CA GLU A 106 -14.99 -7.26 16.13
C GLU A 106 -15.82 -6.36 15.19
N GLU A 107 -15.73 -5.04 15.37
CA GLU A 107 -16.61 -4.07 14.69
C GLU A 107 -15.89 -2.92 14.03
N TYR A 108 -14.55 -2.94 13.91
CA TYR A 108 -13.77 -1.90 13.24
C TYR A 108 -12.60 -2.48 12.46
N GLY A 109 -12.09 -1.74 11.50
CA GLY A 109 -11.04 -2.27 10.64
C GLY A 109 -10.50 -1.28 9.64
N MET A 110 -9.95 -1.83 8.58
CA MET A 110 -9.32 -1.12 7.49
C MET A 110 -9.95 -1.55 6.17
N ILE A 111 -10.27 -0.59 5.33
CA ILE A 111 -10.58 -0.78 3.92
C ILE A 111 -9.26 -0.56 3.18
N CYS A 112 -8.78 -1.54 2.44
CA CYS A 112 -7.53 -1.45 1.68
C CYS A 112 -7.80 -1.50 0.19
N ASP A 113 -7.39 -0.45 -0.54
CA ASP A 113 -7.35 -0.44 -1.99
C ASP A 113 -5.97 -0.84 -2.48
N THR A 114 -5.91 -1.80 -3.38
CA THR A 114 -4.69 -2.24 -4.06
C THR A 114 -4.66 -1.70 -5.47
N TYR A 115 -3.57 -1.02 -5.81
CA TYR A 115 -3.27 -0.52 -7.15
C TYR A 115 -2.07 -1.25 -7.74
N ALA A 116 -1.98 -1.23 -9.07
CA ALA A 116 -0.81 -1.68 -9.81
C ALA A 116 -0.43 -0.64 -10.86
N ALA A 117 0.89 -0.45 -11.10
CA ALA A 117 1.38 0.47 -12.11
C ALA A 117 2.74 0.03 -12.66
N ARG A 118 3.01 0.38 -13.95
CA ARG A 118 4.38 0.44 -14.45
C ARG A 118 5.05 1.72 -14.01
N VAL A 119 6.32 1.61 -13.65
CA VAL A 119 7.12 2.74 -13.19
C VAL A 119 8.50 2.73 -13.81
N GLU A 120 9.08 3.92 -13.94
CA GLU A 120 10.50 4.09 -14.23
C GLU A 120 11.27 4.19 -12.91
N LEU A 121 12.42 3.54 -12.87
CA LEU A 121 13.29 3.66 -11.70
C LEU A 121 13.92 5.07 -11.66
N PRO A 122 14.05 5.65 -10.45
CA PRO A 122 14.72 6.94 -10.31
C PRO A 122 16.17 6.86 -10.81
N GLU A 123 16.59 7.79 -11.67
CA GLU A 123 17.95 7.83 -12.21
C GLU A 123 19.04 7.85 -11.12
N THR A 124 18.76 8.45 -9.98
CA THR A 124 19.65 8.52 -8.82
C THR A 124 19.57 7.35 -7.86
N GLY A 125 18.78 6.31 -8.23
CA GLY A 125 18.43 5.21 -7.34
C GLY A 125 17.32 5.56 -6.35
N PHE A 126 16.90 4.57 -5.57
CA PHE A 126 15.86 4.75 -4.57
C PHE A 126 16.27 5.74 -3.47
N ARG A 127 15.31 6.53 -3.02
CA ARG A 127 15.44 7.43 -1.87
C ARG A 127 14.49 6.97 -0.79
N ILE A 128 14.99 6.07 0.06
CA ILE A 128 14.16 5.43 1.09
C ILE A 128 13.92 6.35 2.29
N SER A 129 12.72 6.28 2.85
CA SER A 129 12.37 6.87 4.14
C SER A 129 12.96 6.01 5.27
N GLU A 130 14.04 6.44 5.91
CA GLU A 130 14.73 5.69 6.96
C GLU A 130 13.84 5.34 8.18
N TYR A 131 12.70 6.02 8.33
CA TYR A 131 11.74 5.74 9.40
C TYR A 131 10.81 4.58 9.06
N GLU A 132 10.47 4.40 7.78
CA GLU A 132 9.46 3.46 7.32
C GLU A 132 10.05 2.28 6.57
N VAL A 133 11.19 2.48 5.89
CA VAL A 133 11.84 1.50 5.02
C VAL A 133 13.26 1.22 5.49
N ASN A 134 13.61 -0.06 5.64
CA ASN A 134 14.95 -0.50 5.96
C ASN A 134 15.78 -0.79 4.71
N ASP A 135 15.16 -1.35 3.67
CA ASP A 135 15.81 -1.74 2.41
C ASP A 135 14.79 -1.79 1.26
N VAL A 136 15.27 -1.76 0.02
CA VAL A 136 14.45 -1.88 -1.19
C VAL A 136 15.18 -2.71 -2.24
N LYS A 137 14.45 -3.55 -2.97
CA LYS A 137 15.00 -4.35 -4.07
C LYS A 137 14.00 -4.50 -5.21
N CYS A 138 14.54 -4.73 -6.41
CA CYS A 138 13.79 -5.20 -7.58
C CYS A 138 14.02 -6.69 -7.75
N VAL A 139 12.95 -7.45 -7.98
CA VAL A 139 13.00 -8.91 -8.08
C VAL A 139 12.14 -9.42 -9.22
N PRO A 140 12.42 -10.65 -9.76
CA PRO A 140 11.53 -11.31 -10.69
C PRO A 140 10.16 -11.61 -10.08
N PHE A 141 9.15 -11.79 -10.93
CA PHE A 141 7.76 -11.99 -10.48
C PHE A 141 7.61 -13.19 -9.54
N GLU A 142 8.30 -14.29 -9.79
CA GLU A 142 8.23 -15.49 -8.97
C GLU A 142 8.69 -15.22 -7.53
N GLU A 143 9.83 -14.53 -7.35
CA GLU A 143 10.34 -14.16 -6.02
C GLU A 143 9.41 -13.17 -5.35
N PHE A 144 8.90 -12.19 -6.11
CA PHE A 144 7.92 -11.22 -5.62
C PHE A 144 6.67 -11.93 -5.08
N LEU A 145 6.07 -12.82 -5.90
CA LEU A 145 4.86 -13.55 -5.58
C LEU A 145 5.03 -14.39 -4.30
N GLU A 146 6.12 -15.16 -4.20
CA GLU A 146 6.40 -15.99 -3.01
C GLU A 146 6.58 -15.14 -1.75
N THR A 147 7.30 -14.01 -1.87
CA THR A 147 7.65 -13.19 -0.71
C THR A 147 6.45 -12.41 -0.19
N VAL A 148 5.74 -11.69 -1.06
CA VAL A 148 4.66 -10.78 -0.61
C VAL A 148 3.36 -11.50 -0.29
N THR A 149 3.20 -12.77 -0.68
CA THR A 149 1.98 -13.55 -0.38
C THR A 149 2.12 -14.45 0.85
N TYR A 150 3.27 -14.49 1.50
CA TYR A 150 3.56 -15.40 2.61
C TYR A 150 2.47 -15.42 3.69
N ASN A 151 1.88 -14.27 4.03
CA ASN A 151 0.81 -14.15 5.03
C ASN A 151 -0.47 -13.53 4.45
N LYS A 152 -0.68 -13.60 3.14
CA LYS A 152 -1.83 -13.01 2.47
C LYS A 152 -2.87 -14.08 2.12
N THR A 153 -4.05 -13.64 1.73
CA THR A 153 -5.13 -14.51 1.26
C THR A 153 -4.82 -15.07 -0.12
N GLU A 154 -5.46 -16.19 -0.48
CA GLU A 154 -5.35 -16.75 -1.85
C GLU A 154 -5.90 -15.75 -2.89
N GLY A 155 -6.94 -14.98 -2.56
CA GLY A 155 -7.45 -13.91 -3.42
C GLY A 155 -6.42 -12.81 -3.71
N PHE A 156 -5.53 -12.51 -2.76
CA PHE A 156 -4.43 -11.57 -2.99
C PHE A 156 -3.41 -12.13 -4.00
N LYS A 157 -3.07 -13.40 -3.90
CA LYS A 157 -2.19 -14.08 -4.86
C LYS A 157 -2.76 -14.09 -6.28
N ASP A 158 -4.03 -14.46 -6.42
CA ASP A 158 -4.72 -14.45 -7.72
C ASP A 158 -4.78 -13.04 -8.32
N MET A 159 -4.96 -12.03 -7.47
CA MET A 159 -4.91 -10.62 -7.88
C MET A 159 -3.52 -10.25 -8.42
N LEU A 160 -2.41 -10.67 -7.77
CA LEU A 160 -1.06 -10.40 -8.25
C LEU A 160 -0.79 -11.04 -9.61
N ILE A 161 -1.23 -12.29 -9.82
CA ILE A 161 -1.12 -12.99 -11.11
C ILE A 161 -1.90 -12.25 -12.22
N ARG A 162 -3.04 -11.67 -11.87
CA ARG A 162 -3.82 -10.85 -12.79
C ARG A 162 -3.14 -9.50 -13.05
N ALA A 163 -2.59 -8.86 -12.03
CA ALA A 163 -1.87 -7.59 -12.16
C ALA A 163 -0.67 -7.72 -13.11
N ASP A 164 0.11 -8.81 -13.01
CA ASP A 164 1.27 -9.06 -13.87
C ASP A 164 0.95 -9.05 -15.37
N LYS A 165 -0.28 -9.40 -15.73
CA LYS A 165 -0.77 -9.41 -17.12
C LYS A 165 -1.28 -8.05 -17.59
N LEU A 166 -1.56 -7.13 -16.66
CA LEU A 166 -2.18 -5.82 -16.97
C LEU A 166 -1.14 -4.70 -17.01
N ILE A 167 -0.04 -4.84 -16.27
CA ILE A 167 1.04 -3.86 -16.18
C ILE A 167 2.36 -4.36 -16.72
#